data_ce02917dda13246a00db1e8b53ba7e20
#
_entry.id   ce02917dda13246a00db1e8b53ba7e20
#
_cell.length_a   1.000
_cell.length_b   1.000
_cell.length_c   1.000
_cell.angle_alpha   90.00
_cell.angle_beta   90.00
_cell.angle_gamma   90.00
#
_symmetry.space_group_name_H-M   'P 1'
#
loop_
_entity.id
_entity.type
_entity.pdbx_description
1 polymer ?
#
loop_
_entity_poly.entity_id
_entity_poly.type
_entity_poly.pdbx_seq_one_letter_code
_entity_poly.pdbx_strand_id
1 'polypeptide(L)'
;MSSKSRVNRRVFLQTIAVSAAAVAVGTGGAFAARRGTVSTPDIPVPADQWNLPFLHGVASGDPLPDRVVLWTRVTPSREALPGSGLGDDTELEWQIDTSDTFDNPKTGTVTANVENDHTVHVDADGLEPATEYFYRFIVKSGEHAGAESLTGRTLTAPAEDAELDQLNLAIASCANWESGFFAAYGDMAQRARTGEIDHVVFLGDYIYEYPTGEYAGKSGVARMHHPEWEITTLEDYRQRHGRYRTDLNLQAAHAACPWIVVWDDHESANNSWRDGAENHTDGRVEGEWKERQAAATQAYYEWLPVRREALPGDPGIYRSFTFGTLAQLTMMDLRSFRDEETTGANFANDDRTMLGTDQFNWVAKQLQESNARWDVLGNSVMVSPMRFVTIQDDEKANIASGYIKERATGIAVNSDQWDGYAAERDRLLTMLDEQESNALFLTGDIHSEWANSIASPSGFGEIGCEMVTTSISAPNVDEILTDVFGTYHPEDNSTSLLVEKTIRDYNPWVNHIDFDAHGYGIASIHHDFVDMLYYRVSDVEDPDAAVSLGTKRQWRIGEGFVEA
;
A
#
# COMPACT_ATOMS: atom_id res chain seq x y z
N MET A 1 -26.13 16.14 27.69
CA MET A 1 -25.35 17.09 26.91
C MET A 1 -23.96 17.17 27.53
N SER A 2 -23.07 16.29 27.13
CA SER A 2 -21.66 16.29 27.53
C SER A 2 -20.87 16.45 26.23
N SER A 3 -20.31 17.64 26.00
CA SER A 3 -19.40 17.89 24.91
C SER A 3 -18.10 17.12 25.21
N LYS A 4 -17.90 15.98 24.56
CA LYS A 4 -16.58 15.37 24.48
C LYS A 4 -15.71 16.34 23.66
N SER A 5 -14.81 17.07 24.31
CA SER A 5 -13.77 17.80 23.61
C SER A 5 -12.86 16.77 22.93
N ARG A 6 -13.01 16.61 21.62
CA ARG A 6 -12.02 15.92 20.80
C ARG A 6 -10.73 16.72 20.90
N VAL A 7 -9.70 16.13 21.46
CA VAL A 7 -8.34 16.70 21.40
C VAL A 7 -7.87 16.46 19.97
N ASN A 8 -7.93 17.51 19.15
CA ASN A 8 -7.44 17.50 17.78
C ASN A 8 -5.94 17.14 17.79
N ARG A 9 -5.47 16.24 16.93
CA ARG A 9 -4.04 15.88 16.74
C ARG A 9 -3.13 17.11 16.77
N ARG A 10 -3.55 18.21 16.14
CA ARG A 10 -2.85 19.50 16.15
C ARG A 10 -2.64 20.08 17.56
N VAL A 11 -3.61 19.92 18.47
CA VAL A 11 -3.52 20.37 19.88
C VAL A 11 -2.63 19.44 20.69
N PHE A 12 -2.70 18.12 20.45
CA PHE A 12 -1.84 17.14 21.10
C PHE A 12 -0.36 17.35 20.74
N LEU A 13 -0.08 17.62 19.47
CA LEU A 13 1.28 17.90 18.97
C LEU A 13 1.83 19.25 19.44
N GLN A 14 0.98 20.29 19.57
CA GLN A 14 1.39 21.57 20.16
C GLN A 14 1.78 21.44 21.64
N THR A 15 1.23 20.45 22.34
CA THR A 15 1.56 20.20 23.77
C THR A 15 2.85 19.40 23.91
N ILE A 16 3.21 18.56 22.94
CA ILE A 16 4.48 17.80 22.90
C ILE A 16 5.64 18.62 22.35
N ALA A 17 5.38 19.64 21.51
CA ALA A 17 6.41 20.51 20.92
C ALA A 17 7.22 21.31 21.95
N VAL A 18 6.85 21.30 23.23
CA VAL A 18 7.64 21.92 24.31
C VAL A 18 8.69 20.97 24.87
N SER A 19 8.70 19.67 24.51
CA SER A 19 9.66 18.71 25.06
C SER A 19 10.25 17.68 24.09
N ALA A 20 9.88 17.66 22.82
CA ALA A 20 10.60 16.93 21.73
C ALA A 20 9.77 17.02 20.45
N ALA A 21 10.34 17.48 19.37
CA ALA A 21 9.73 17.53 18.06
C ALA A 21 9.42 16.11 17.58
N ALA A 22 8.18 15.81 17.26
CA ALA A 22 7.84 14.64 16.46
C ALA A 22 6.39 14.60 15.98
N VAL A 23 6.29 14.40 14.73
CA VAL A 23 5.32 13.74 13.85
C VAL A 23 3.86 14.11 14.01
N ALA A 24 3.40 14.79 13.01
CA ALA A 24 2.00 15.01 12.70
C ALA A 24 1.65 14.26 11.43
N VAL A 25 0.43 13.82 11.30
CA VAL A 25 -0.35 14.03 10.08
C VAL A 25 -1.83 13.86 10.37
N GLY A 26 -2.61 14.69 9.80
CA GLY A 26 -4.06 14.64 9.70
C GLY A 26 -4.75 15.88 10.28
N THR A 27 -5.04 16.85 9.46
CA THR A 27 -5.96 17.94 9.80
C THR A 27 -7.12 17.93 8.84
N GLY A 28 -8.18 17.18 9.16
CA GLY A 28 -9.47 17.38 8.50
C GLY A 28 -10.10 18.71 8.96
N GLY A 29 -10.13 19.68 8.09
CA GLY A 29 -11.03 20.83 8.20
C GLY A 29 -12.29 20.51 7.40
N ALA A 30 -13.44 20.40 8.06
CA ALA A 30 -14.70 20.16 7.38
C ALA A 30 -15.07 21.37 6.48
N PHE A 31 -14.85 21.22 5.18
CA PHE A 31 -15.42 22.09 4.17
C PHE A 31 -16.57 21.34 3.47
N ALA A 32 -17.76 21.93 3.52
CA ALA A 32 -18.93 21.43 2.80
C ALA A 32 -18.64 21.47 1.28
N ALA A 33 -18.42 20.32 0.68
CA ALA A 33 -18.23 20.17 -0.74
C ALA A 33 -19.52 20.59 -1.49
N ARG A 34 -19.41 21.59 -2.36
CA ARG A 34 -20.44 21.90 -3.35
C ARG A 34 -20.29 20.91 -4.52
N ARG A 35 -21.25 20.02 -4.69
CA ARG A 35 -21.38 19.25 -5.93
C ARG A 35 -21.55 20.23 -7.10
N GLY A 36 -20.48 20.39 -7.87
CA GLY A 36 -20.53 21.07 -9.16
C GLY A 36 -21.16 20.15 -10.22
N THR A 37 -21.71 20.74 -11.27
CA THR A 37 -22.14 19.99 -12.46
C THR A 37 -20.93 19.28 -13.06
N VAL A 38 -21.08 17.99 -13.32
CA VAL A 38 -20.05 17.13 -13.94
C VAL A 38 -19.57 17.79 -15.23
N SER A 39 -18.35 18.34 -15.22
CA SER A 39 -17.65 18.68 -16.44
C SER A 39 -16.92 17.43 -16.93
N THR A 40 -16.82 17.27 -18.24
CA THR A 40 -16.01 16.21 -18.87
C THR A 40 -14.63 16.23 -18.24
N PRO A 41 -14.10 15.09 -17.71
CA PRO A 41 -12.81 15.08 -17.02
C PRO A 41 -11.71 15.54 -17.97
N ASP A 42 -10.87 16.44 -17.50
CA ASP A 42 -9.60 16.74 -18.16
C ASP A 42 -8.68 15.52 -17.96
N ILE A 43 -8.68 14.62 -18.96
CA ILE A 43 -7.69 13.57 -18.99
C ILE A 43 -6.35 14.25 -19.30
N PRO A 44 -5.28 13.96 -18.53
CA PRO A 44 -4.01 14.70 -18.66
C PRO A 44 -3.33 14.52 -20.02
N VAL A 45 -3.85 13.62 -20.86
CA VAL A 45 -3.39 13.41 -22.22
C VAL A 45 -4.37 14.07 -23.19
N PRO A 46 -3.93 14.92 -24.14
CA PRO A 46 -4.77 15.48 -25.17
C PRO A 46 -5.59 14.40 -25.90
N ALA A 47 -6.83 14.72 -26.24
CA ALA A 47 -7.78 13.74 -26.82
C ALA A 47 -7.29 13.08 -28.13
N ASP A 48 -6.36 13.70 -28.85
CA ASP A 48 -5.69 13.17 -30.03
C ASP A 48 -4.59 12.15 -29.73
N GLN A 49 -4.17 12.08 -28.47
CA GLN A 49 -3.18 11.10 -27.95
C GLN A 49 -3.83 9.96 -27.17
N TRP A 50 -5.16 9.91 -27.07
CA TRP A 50 -5.87 8.83 -26.39
C TRP A 50 -5.68 7.51 -27.14
N ASN A 51 -5.15 6.52 -26.44
CA ASN A 51 -5.01 5.16 -26.95
C ASN A 51 -6.35 4.39 -26.77
N LEU A 52 -7.40 4.87 -27.44
CA LEU A 52 -8.68 4.19 -27.41
C LEU A 52 -8.59 2.83 -28.11
N PRO A 53 -9.25 1.82 -27.56
CA PRO A 53 -10.11 1.89 -26.37
C PRO A 53 -9.38 1.56 -25.06
N PHE A 54 -8.08 1.32 -25.03
CA PHE A 54 -7.30 0.87 -23.87
C PHE A 54 -6.60 2.02 -23.13
N LEU A 55 -7.39 3.02 -22.73
CA LEU A 55 -6.88 4.26 -22.14
C LEU A 55 -6.13 4.07 -20.80
N HIS A 56 -6.42 2.99 -20.08
CA HIS A 56 -5.91 2.73 -18.73
C HIS A 56 -4.88 1.59 -18.69
N GLY A 57 -4.39 1.14 -19.86
CA GLY A 57 -3.38 0.11 -19.99
C GLY A 57 -3.86 -1.29 -19.62
N VAL A 58 -2.90 -2.15 -19.30
CA VAL A 58 -3.11 -3.53 -18.85
C VAL A 58 -2.41 -3.76 -17.52
N ALA A 59 -2.82 -4.79 -16.79
CA ALA A 59 -2.16 -5.22 -15.56
C ALA A 59 -2.26 -6.73 -15.38
N SER A 60 -1.37 -7.30 -14.57
CA SER A 60 -1.51 -8.65 -14.06
C SER A 60 -1.29 -8.67 -12.55
N GLY A 61 -1.84 -9.68 -11.87
CA GLY A 61 -1.70 -9.79 -10.43
C GLY A 61 -2.05 -11.17 -9.89
N ASP A 62 -1.89 -11.31 -8.57
CA ASP A 62 -2.17 -12.53 -7.82
C ASP A 62 -1.61 -13.79 -8.50
N PRO A 63 -0.28 -13.87 -8.76
CA PRO A 63 0.34 -14.99 -9.44
C PRO A 63 0.28 -16.25 -8.58
N LEU A 64 -0.14 -17.37 -9.20
CA LEU A 64 -0.07 -18.70 -8.65
C LEU A 64 0.80 -19.56 -9.56
N PRO A 65 1.20 -20.79 -9.17
CA PRO A 65 2.06 -21.61 -10.00
C PRO A 65 1.48 -21.97 -11.38
N ASP A 66 0.15 -22.03 -11.49
CA ASP A 66 -0.54 -22.47 -12.70
C ASP A 66 -1.44 -21.40 -13.34
N ARG A 67 -1.47 -20.16 -12.79
CA ARG A 67 -2.38 -19.10 -13.25
C ARG A 67 -1.99 -17.71 -12.79
N VAL A 68 -2.55 -16.70 -13.45
CA VAL A 68 -2.39 -15.29 -13.09
C VAL A 68 -3.63 -14.50 -13.48
N VAL A 69 -4.00 -13.49 -12.71
CA VAL A 69 -5.08 -12.56 -13.09
C VAL A 69 -4.55 -11.56 -14.12
N LEU A 70 -5.24 -11.45 -15.25
CA LEU A 70 -5.01 -10.42 -16.26
C LEU A 70 -6.13 -9.39 -16.20
N TRP A 71 -5.78 -8.13 -16.32
CA TRP A 71 -6.70 -7.01 -16.20
C TRP A 71 -6.54 -6.01 -17.34
N THR A 72 -7.67 -5.45 -17.79
CA THR A 72 -7.72 -4.21 -18.58
C THR A 72 -9.05 -3.51 -18.38
N ARG A 73 -9.14 -2.27 -18.88
CA ARG A 73 -10.38 -1.51 -19.02
C ARG A 73 -10.55 -1.06 -20.45
N VAL A 74 -11.75 -1.22 -20.99
CA VAL A 74 -12.11 -0.69 -22.31
C VAL A 74 -12.86 0.63 -22.14
N THR A 75 -12.56 1.59 -22.98
CA THR A 75 -13.34 2.84 -23.14
C THR A 75 -14.03 2.78 -24.49
N PRO A 76 -15.25 2.20 -24.57
CA PRO A 76 -15.88 1.86 -25.85
C PRO A 76 -16.30 3.09 -26.67
N SER A 77 -16.48 4.24 -26.02
CA SER A 77 -16.73 5.53 -26.66
C SER A 77 -16.13 6.66 -25.80
N ARG A 78 -16.06 7.87 -26.34
CA ARG A 78 -15.51 9.03 -25.61
C ARG A 78 -16.35 9.43 -24.39
N GLU A 79 -17.62 9.05 -24.35
CA GLU A 79 -18.55 9.30 -23.26
C GLU A 79 -18.45 8.24 -22.17
N ALA A 80 -17.89 7.06 -22.47
CA ALA A 80 -17.77 5.92 -21.55
C ALA A 80 -16.55 6.05 -20.62
N LEU A 81 -16.41 7.22 -20.01
CA LEU A 81 -15.36 7.48 -19.03
C LEU A 81 -15.60 6.75 -17.70
N PRO A 82 -14.59 6.59 -16.85
CA PRO A 82 -14.75 5.93 -15.55
C PRO A 82 -15.91 6.52 -14.75
N GLY A 83 -16.76 5.65 -14.20
CA GLY A 83 -17.91 6.04 -13.40
C GLY A 83 -19.09 6.64 -14.18
N SER A 84 -18.99 6.83 -15.49
CA SER A 84 -20.07 7.47 -16.28
C SER A 84 -21.34 6.64 -16.37
N GLY A 85 -21.26 5.32 -16.21
CA GLY A 85 -22.40 4.42 -16.45
C GLY A 85 -22.85 4.38 -17.92
N LEU A 86 -21.98 4.79 -18.87
CA LEU A 86 -22.26 4.86 -20.31
C LEU A 86 -21.38 3.87 -21.08
N GLY A 87 -21.78 3.58 -22.30
CA GLY A 87 -21.05 2.73 -23.25
C GLY A 87 -21.69 1.36 -23.43
N ASP A 88 -21.49 0.79 -24.63
CA ASP A 88 -21.97 -0.54 -24.98
C ASP A 88 -21.01 -1.61 -24.46
N ASP A 89 -21.54 -2.80 -24.18
CA ASP A 89 -20.74 -3.98 -23.88
C ASP A 89 -19.77 -4.27 -25.03
N THR A 90 -18.53 -4.61 -24.64
CA THR A 90 -17.46 -4.87 -25.60
C THR A 90 -16.88 -6.26 -25.38
N GLU A 91 -16.96 -7.12 -26.39
CA GLU A 91 -16.32 -8.43 -26.36
C GLU A 91 -14.82 -8.30 -26.64
N LEU A 92 -13.99 -8.91 -25.79
CA LEU A 92 -12.53 -8.99 -25.90
C LEU A 92 -12.09 -10.43 -26.07
N GLU A 93 -11.10 -10.65 -26.92
CA GLU A 93 -10.24 -11.83 -26.87
C GLU A 93 -9.02 -11.48 -26.04
N TRP A 94 -8.69 -12.29 -25.04
CA TRP A 94 -7.40 -12.24 -24.36
C TRP A 94 -6.47 -13.29 -24.94
N GLN A 95 -5.19 -12.98 -24.97
CA GLN A 95 -4.12 -13.85 -25.43
C GLN A 95 -2.99 -13.84 -24.40
N ILE A 96 -2.42 -15.03 -24.10
CA ILE A 96 -1.23 -15.19 -23.28
C ILE A 96 -0.30 -16.22 -23.93
N ASP A 97 1.00 -15.91 -24.02
CA ASP A 97 2.02 -16.76 -24.65
C ASP A 97 3.37 -16.55 -23.94
N THR A 98 4.27 -17.50 -24.08
CA THR A 98 5.68 -17.34 -23.65
C THR A 98 6.52 -16.48 -24.62
N SER A 99 5.95 -16.10 -25.78
CA SER A 99 6.56 -15.21 -26.76
C SER A 99 5.71 -13.94 -26.94
N ASP A 100 6.35 -12.78 -27.04
CA ASP A 100 5.73 -11.50 -27.34
C ASP A 100 5.23 -11.39 -28.80
N THR A 101 5.54 -12.37 -29.65
CA THR A 101 5.02 -12.50 -31.01
C THR A 101 3.67 -13.21 -31.06
N PHE A 102 3.24 -13.85 -29.97
CA PHE A 102 1.98 -14.59 -29.87
C PHE A 102 1.79 -15.64 -30.99
N ASP A 103 2.84 -16.43 -31.25
CA ASP A 103 2.81 -17.43 -32.32
C ASP A 103 1.90 -18.63 -32.03
N ASN A 104 1.71 -18.95 -30.73
CA ASN A 104 0.83 -20.02 -30.30
C ASN A 104 0.14 -19.69 -28.94
N PRO A 105 -0.62 -18.60 -28.87
CA PRO A 105 -1.17 -18.13 -27.61
C PRO A 105 -2.27 -19.04 -27.08
N LYS A 106 -2.35 -19.16 -25.77
CA LYS A 106 -3.59 -19.53 -25.10
C LYS A 106 -4.55 -18.34 -25.20
N THR A 107 -5.82 -18.61 -25.51
CA THR A 107 -6.81 -17.56 -25.76
C THR A 107 -8.13 -17.88 -25.08
N GLY A 108 -8.92 -16.83 -24.86
CA GLY A 108 -10.32 -16.93 -24.44
C GLY A 108 -11.05 -15.62 -24.70
N THR A 109 -12.31 -15.56 -24.34
CA THR A 109 -13.13 -14.34 -24.50
C THR A 109 -13.67 -13.87 -23.17
N VAL A 110 -13.85 -12.56 -23.04
CA VAL A 110 -14.46 -11.90 -21.88
C VAL A 110 -15.22 -10.66 -22.36
N THR A 111 -16.28 -10.29 -21.66
CA THR A 111 -17.07 -9.09 -21.97
C THR A 111 -16.80 -7.99 -20.95
N ALA A 112 -16.34 -6.85 -21.43
CA ALA A 112 -16.31 -5.62 -20.67
C ALA A 112 -17.71 -4.97 -20.70
N ASN A 113 -18.28 -4.72 -19.53
CA ASN A 113 -19.65 -4.20 -19.40
C ASN A 113 -19.71 -2.98 -18.47
N VAL A 114 -20.78 -2.22 -18.58
CA VAL A 114 -21.00 -0.99 -17.81
C VAL A 114 -21.15 -1.24 -16.31
N GLU A 115 -21.62 -2.42 -15.91
CA GLU A 115 -21.86 -2.76 -14.50
C GLU A 115 -20.53 -2.79 -13.72
N ASN A 116 -19.48 -3.27 -14.37
CA ASN A 116 -18.11 -3.30 -13.83
C ASN A 116 -17.23 -2.17 -14.38
N ASP A 117 -17.82 -1.03 -14.74
CA ASP A 117 -17.12 0.13 -15.30
C ASP A 117 -16.24 -0.20 -16.52
N HIS A 118 -16.65 -1.18 -17.33
CA HIS A 118 -15.91 -1.74 -18.48
C HIS A 118 -14.52 -2.33 -18.15
N THR A 119 -14.25 -2.65 -16.89
CA THR A 119 -13.08 -3.43 -16.50
C THR A 119 -13.32 -4.93 -16.73
N VAL A 120 -12.24 -5.66 -16.96
CA VAL A 120 -12.28 -7.12 -17.07
C VAL A 120 -11.17 -7.75 -16.22
N HIS A 121 -11.48 -8.89 -15.63
CA HIS A 121 -10.55 -9.78 -14.96
C HIS A 121 -10.60 -11.15 -15.63
N VAL A 122 -9.45 -11.67 -15.97
CA VAL A 122 -9.31 -13.02 -16.54
C VAL A 122 -8.34 -13.80 -15.64
N ASP A 123 -8.82 -14.83 -14.97
CA ASP A 123 -7.93 -15.78 -14.29
C ASP A 123 -7.39 -16.75 -15.32
N ALA A 124 -6.26 -16.41 -15.93
CA ALA A 124 -5.62 -17.22 -16.99
C ALA A 124 -4.93 -18.43 -16.36
N ASP A 125 -5.57 -19.59 -16.45
CA ASP A 125 -5.14 -20.85 -15.84
C ASP A 125 -4.32 -21.77 -16.78
N GLY A 126 -3.82 -22.89 -16.27
CA GLY A 126 -3.10 -23.91 -17.04
C GLY A 126 -1.80 -23.39 -17.62
N LEU A 127 -1.12 -22.56 -16.86
CA LEU A 127 0.22 -22.04 -17.13
C LEU A 127 1.27 -22.91 -16.45
N GLU A 128 2.52 -22.80 -16.89
CA GLU A 128 3.65 -23.46 -16.24
C GLU A 128 4.19 -22.60 -15.08
N PRO A 129 4.64 -23.20 -13.98
CA PRO A 129 5.20 -22.45 -12.85
C PRO A 129 6.54 -21.77 -13.18
N ALA A 130 6.85 -20.68 -12.46
CA ALA A 130 8.07 -19.88 -12.61
C ALA A 130 8.36 -19.48 -14.07
N THR A 131 7.31 -19.20 -14.83
CA THR A 131 7.41 -18.94 -16.27
C THR A 131 6.95 -17.54 -16.62
N GLU A 132 7.78 -16.86 -17.40
CA GLU A 132 7.45 -15.55 -17.96
C GLU A 132 6.46 -15.72 -19.12
N TYR A 133 5.44 -14.86 -19.12
CA TYR A 133 4.44 -14.78 -20.16
C TYR A 133 4.24 -13.35 -20.62
N PHE A 134 3.82 -13.20 -21.88
CA PHE A 134 3.31 -11.97 -22.47
C PHE A 134 1.81 -12.09 -22.69
N TYR A 135 1.06 -11.02 -22.48
CA TYR A 135 -0.39 -11.03 -22.65
C TYR A 135 -0.89 -9.75 -23.29
N ARG A 136 -2.05 -9.84 -23.96
CA ARG A 136 -2.75 -8.70 -24.55
C ARG A 136 -4.25 -8.96 -24.67
N PHE A 137 -4.98 -7.90 -24.95
CA PHE A 137 -6.41 -7.94 -25.23
C PHE A 137 -6.69 -7.38 -26.62
N ILE A 138 -7.65 -7.99 -27.34
CA ILE A 138 -8.05 -7.61 -28.69
C ILE A 138 -9.57 -7.42 -28.70
N VAL A 139 -10.03 -6.25 -29.15
CA VAL A 139 -11.45 -5.95 -29.27
C VAL A 139 -12.07 -6.76 -30.41
N LYS A 140 -13.16 -7.48 -30.13
CA LYS A 140 -13.86 -8.33 -31.11
C LYS A 140 -15.13 -7.69 -31.65
N SER A 141 -15.70 -6.70 -30.94
CA SER A 141 -17.00 -6.08 -31.29
C SER A 141 -16.97 -4.56 -31.18
N GLY A 142 -17.95 -3.89 -31.77
CA GLY A 142 -18.12 -2.45 -31.64
C GLY A 142 -17.22 -1.60 -32.56
N GLU A 143 -17.16 -0.31 -32.27
CA GLU A 143 -16.47 0.70 -33.10
C GLU A 143 -14.96 0.42 -33.21
N HIS A 144 -14.36 -0.12 -32.15
CA HIS A 144 -12.94 -0.37 -32.06
C HIS A 144 -12.54 -1.82 -32.38
N ALA A 145 -13.40 -2.59 -33.06
CA ALA A 145 -13.09 -3.98 -33.41
C ALA A 145 -11.75 -4.11 -34.14
N GLY A 146 -10.88 -4.99 -33.63
CA GLY A 146 -9.51 -5.19 -34.11
C GLY A 146 -8.45 -4.34 -33.40
N ALA A 147 -8.82 -3.42 -32.51
CA ALA A 147 -7.85 -2.70 -31.69
C ALA A 147 -7.19 -3.65 -30.67
N GLU A 148 -5.89 -3.49 -30.47
CA GLU A 148 -5.08 -4.26 -29.54
C GLU A 148 -4.61 -3.39 -28.37
N SER A 149 -4.57 -3.96 -27.17
CA SER A 149 -3.96 -3.32 -25.99
C SER A 149 -2.42 -3.24 -26.13
N LEU A 150 -1.79 -2.55 -25.21
CA LEU A 150 -0.37 -2.74 -24.96
C LEU A 150 -0.12 -4.23 -24.61
N THR A 151 1.07 -4.73 -24.95
CA THR A 151 1.53 -6.03 -24.48
C THR A 151 2.02 -5.90 -23.03
N GLY A 152 1.40 -6.63 -22.14
CA GLY A 152 1.86 -6.81 -20.77
C GLY A 152 2.80 -8.01 -20.66
N ARG A 153 3.64 -8.00 -19.64
CA ARG A 153 4.52 -9.09 -19.21
C ARG A 153 4.09 -9.54 -17.82
N THR A 154 4.09 -10.82 -17.58
CA THR A 154 3.74 -11.40 -16.28
C THR A 154 4.63 -12.59 -15.95
N LEU A 155 4.61 -13.03 -14.70
CA LEU A 155 5.38 -14.15 -14.19
C LEU A 155 4.49 -14.98 -13.28
N THR A 156 4.41 -16.30 -13.51
CA THR A 156 3.74 -17.23 -12.60
C THR A 156 4.60 -17.48 -11.36
N ALA A 157 3.97 -17.74 -10.23
CA ALA A 157 4.69 -18.18 -9.04
C ALA A 157 5.41 -19.51 -9.30
N PRO A 158 6.51 -19.81 -8.61
CA PRO A 158 7.14 -21.14 -8.67
C PRO A 158 6.23 -22.21 -8.06
N ALA A 159 6.49 -23.48 -8.39
CA ALA A 159 5.85 -24.59 -7.71
C ALA A 159 6.15 -24.56 -6.20
N GLU A 160 5.20 -25.03 -5.38
CA GLU A 160 5.31 -24.92 -3.91
C GLU A 160 6.55 -25.64 -3.33
N ASP A 161 7.04 -26.67 -4.01
CA ASP A 161 8.23 -27.46 -3.63
C ASP A 161 9.53 -27.01 -4.33
N ALA A 162 9.46 -25.95 -5.14
CA ALA A 162 10.63 -25.45 -5.86
C ALA A 162 11.64 -24.79 -4.92
N GLU A 163 12.91 -25.07 -5.12
CA GLU A 163 14.00 -24.35 -4.47
C GLU A 163 14.32 -23.08 -5.29
N LEU A 164 14.36 -21.93 -4.60
CA LEU A 164 14.72 -20.65 -5.19
C LEU A 164 15.99 -20.13 -4.54
N ASP A 165 16.91 -19.61 -5.35
CA ASP A 165 18.10 -18.91 -4.84
C ASP A 165 17.77 -17.51 -4.32
N GLN A 166 16.75 -16.86 -4.90
CA GLN A 166 16.39 -15.48 -4.66
C GLN A 166 14.93 -15.19 -5.07
N LEU A 167 14.30 -14.26 -4.37
CA LEU A 167 13.02 -13.64 -4.72
C LEU A 167 13.12 -12.13 -4.53
N ASN A 168 12.79 -11.34 -5.57
CA ASN A 168 12.86 -9.88 -5.55
C ASN A 168 11.45 -9.28 -5.55
N LEU A 169 11.04 -8.75 -4.41
CA LEU A 169 9.76 -8.06 -4.24
C LEU A 169 10.00 -6.54 -4.22
N ALA A 170 9.48 -5.82 -5.21
CA ALA A 170 9.39 -4.37 -5.11
C ALA A 170 8.26 -4.01 -4.15
N ILE A 171 8.51 -3.09 -3.23
CA ILE A 171 7.58 -2.69 -2.18
C ILE A 171 7.27 -1.21 -2.35
N ALA A 172 5.99 -0.88 -2.49
CA ALA A 172 5.54 0.48 -2.71
C ALA A 172 4.23 0.75 -1.99
N SER A 173 3.98 2.01 -1.65
CA SER A 173 2.74 2.51 -1.05
C SER A 173 2.59 4.01 -1.26
N CYS A 174 1.45 4.57 -0.89
CA CYS A 174 1.25 6.00 -0.67
C CYS A 174 1.52 6.86 -1.92
N ALA A 175 0.78 6.56 -3.00
CA ALA A 175 0.89 7.24 -4.29
C ALA A 175 -0.15 8.37 -4.39
N ASN A 176 0.17 9.57 -3.89
CA ASN A 176 -0.74 10.70 -4.00
C ASN A 176 -0.56 11.44 -5.34
N TRP A 177 -1.63 11.47 -6.14
CA TRP A 177 -1.66 12.14 -7.44
C TRP A 177 -1.36 13.63 -7.38
N GLU A 178 -1.94 14.34 -6.40
CA GLU A 178 -1.81 15.78 -6.36
C GLU A 178 -0.48 16.29 -5.80
N SER A 179 0.25 15.44 -5.07
CA SER A 179 1.51 15.81 -4.43
C SER A 179 2.71 15.71 -5.37
N GLY A 180 2.61 14.93 -6.47
CA GLY A 180 3.75 14.77 -7.36
C GLY A 180 3.50 13.86 -8.56
N PHE A 181 4.58 13.57 -9.29
CA PHE A 181 4.61 12.65 -10.42
C PHE A 181 5.12 11.26 -9.99
N PHE A 182 4.88 10.27 -10.81
CA PHE A 182 5.15 8.88 -10.49
C PHE A 182 6.43 8.34 -11.16
N ALA A 183 7.54 9.10 -11.09
CA ALA A 183 8.82 8.68 -11.67
C ALA A 183 9.31 7.33 -11.10
N ALA A 184 9.03 7.05 -9.82
CA ALA A 184 9.34 5.77 -9.18
C ALA A 184 8.76 4.57 -9.95
N TYR A 185 7.51 4.64 -10.42
CA TYR A 185 6.91 3.56 -11.20
C TYR A 185 7.59 3.35 -12.56
N GLY A 186 8.12 4.41 -13.18
CA GLY A 186 8.89 4.31 -14.41
C GLY A 186 10.18 3.50 -14.22
N ASP A 187 10.91 3.73 -13.13
CA ASP A 187 12.11 2.98 -12.75
C ASP A 187 11.76 1.52 -12.37
N MET A 188 10.69 1.30 -11.58
CA MET A 188 10.20 -0.05 -11.27
C MET A 188 9.89 -0.84 -12.54
N ALA A 189 9.20 -0.21 -13.53
CA ALA A 189 8.91 -0.85 -14.81
C ALA A 189 10.17 -1.26 -15.58
N GLN A 190 11.19 -0.43 -15.56
CA GLN A 190 12.46 -0.75 -16.20
C GLN A 190 13.16 -1.91 -15.52
N ARG A 191 13.25 -1.90 -14.17
CA ARG A 191 13.88 -2.97 -13.37
C ARG A 191 13.14 -4.29 -13.49
N ALA A 192 11.81 -4.27 -13.53
CA ALA A 192 11.03 -5.47 -13.77
C ALA A 192 11.34 -6.10 -15.13
N ARG A 193 11.47 -5.28 -16.20
CA ARG A 193 11.84 -5.76 -17.54
C ARG A 193 13.26 -6.31 -17.61
N THR A 194 14.17 -5.87 -16.75
CA THR A 194 15.56 -6.38 -16.67
C THR A 194 15.72 -7.56 -15.71
N GLY A 195 14.63 -7.98 -15.03
CA GLY A 195 14.66 -9.12 -14.10
C GLY A 195 15.21 -8.79 -12.71
N GLU A 196 15.28 -7.50 -12.37
CA GLU A 196 15.65 -7.05 -11.02
C GLU A 196 14.45 -7.04 -10.05
N ILE A 197 13.23 -7.13 -10.58
CA ILE A 197 11.96 -7.23 -9.84
C ILE A 197 11.15 -8.38 -10.42
N ASP A 198 10.72 -9.31 -9.57
CA ASP A 198 9.86 -10.42 -9.94
C ASP A 198 8.37 -10.03 -9.80
N HIS A 199 8.01 -9.43 -8.66
CA HIS A 199 6.65 -9.00 -8.32
C HIS A 199 6.66 -7.65 -7.62
N VAL A 200 5.56 -6.92 -7.73
CA VAL A 200 5.30 -5.73 -6.90
C VAL A 200 4.35 -6.11 -5.78
N VAL A 201 4.73 -5.79 -4.54
CA VAL A 201 3.86 -5.83 -3.36
C VAL A 201 3.45 -4.39 -3.04
N PHE A 202 2.19 -4.07 -3.27
CA PHE A 202 1.66 -2.73 -3.03
C PHE A 202 0.86 -2.71 -1.72
N LEU A 203 1.27 -1.88 -0.78
CA LEU A 203 0.87 -1.95 0.61
C LEU A 203 -0.15 -0.87 1.02
N GLY A 204 -0.96 -0.42 0.08
CA GLY A 204 -2.04 0.53 0.33
C GLY A 204 -1.75 1.97 -0.09
N ASP A 205 -2.78 2.80 0.00
CA ASP A 205 -2.79 4.17 -0.49
C ASP A 205 -2.47 4.27 -1.99
N TYR A 206 -3.10 3.39 -2.76
CA TYR A 206 -3.02 3.43 -4.21
C TYR A 206 -3.70 4.68 -4.79
N ILE A 207 -4.74 5.15 -4.13
CA ILE A 207 -5.42 6.42 -4.38
C ILE A 207 -5.57 7.18 -3.06
N TYR A 208 -5.88 8.48 -3.16
CA TYR A 208 -6.26 9.32 -2.02
C TYR A 208 -7.64 9.91 -2.26
N GLU A 209 -8.50 9.91 -1.23
CA GLU A 209 -9.91 10.32 -1.30
C GLU A 209 -10.11 11.83 -1.26
N TYR A 210 -9.15 12.58 -0.79
CA TYR A 210 -9.26 14.01 -0.52
C TYR A 210 -9.67 14.86 -1.73
N PRO A 211 -10.31 16.03 -1.49
CA PRO A 211 -10.50 17.03 -2.53
C PRO A 211 -9.16 17.67 -2.91
N THR A 212 -9.07 18.18 -4.13
CA THR A 212 -7.86 18.87 -4.61
C THR A 212 -7.48 20.03 -3.68
N GLY A 213 -6.22 20.07 -3.26
CA GLY A 213 -5.61 21.08 -2.41
C GLY A 213 -5.66 20.80 -0.91
N GLU A 214 -6.26 19.67 -0.48
CA GLU A 214 -6.30 19.31 0.94
C GLU A 214 -5.05 18.55 1.40
N TYR A 215 -4.48 17.74 0.53
CA TYR A 215 -3.28 16.96 0.83
C TYR A 215 -2.21 17.12 -0.27
N ALA A 216 -1.94 18.35 -0.64
CA ALA A 216 -1.00 18.72 -1.71
C ALA A 216 0.47 18.54 -1.28
N GLY A 217 1.37 18.50 -2.27
CA GLY A 217 2.82 18.39 -2.05
C GLY A 217 3.47 19.69 -1.52
N LYS A 218 4.78 19.67 -1.38
CA LYS A 218 5.61 20.75 -0.80
C LYS A 218 5.43 22.11 -1.45
N SER A 219 5.19 22.14 -2.77
CA SER A 219 4.96 23.40 -3.52
C SER A 219 3.47 23.65 -3.80
N GLY A 220 2.57 22.82 -3.28
CA GLY A 220 1.14 22.86 -3.55
C GLY A 220 0.67 21.75 -4.47
N VAL A 221 -0.39 21.99 -5.23
CA VAL A 221 -0.98 20.99 -6.13
C VAL A 221 -0.14 20.84 -7.39
N ALA A 222 0.57 19.70 -7.53
CA ALA A 222 1.33 19.37 -8.73
C ALA A 222 0.39 18.92 -9.88
N ARG A 223 -0.64 18.14 -9.57
CA ARG A 223 -1.64 17.63 -10.51
C ARG A 223 -3.01 17.61 -9.85
N MET A 224 -4.03 18.19 -10.49
CA MET A 224 -5.39 18.21 -9.93
C MET A 224 -6.00 16.80 -9.90
N HIS A 225 -6.65 16.46 -8.79
CA HIS A 225 -7.48 15.26 -8.70
C HIS A 225 -8.66 15.29 -9.67
N HIS A 226 -9.16 14.12 -10.01
CA HIS A 226 -10.46 13.98 -10.64
C HIS A 226 -11.23 12.84 -9.95
N PRO A 227 -12.42 13.13 -9.44
CA PRO A 227 -13.05 14.46 -9.29
C PRO A 227 -12.26 15.36 -8.34
N GLU A 228 -12.48 16.68 -8.40
CA GLU A 228 -11.78 17.67 -7.58
C GLU A 228 -12.28 17.72 -6.12
N TRP A 229 -13.43 17.08 -5.85
CA TRP A 229 -14.02 16.97 -4.51
C TRP A 229 -13.62 15.65 -3.83
N GLU A 230 -13.88 15.58 -2.53
CA GLU A 230 -13.71 14.34 -1.77
C GLU A 230 -14.62 13.23 -2.33
N ILE A 231 -14.06 12.05 -2.56
CA ILE A 231 -14.78 10.94 -3.14
C ILE A 231 -15.55 10.15 -2.06
N THR A 232 -16.85 9.91 -2.32
CA THR A 232 -17.72 9.21 -1.38
C THR A 232 -18.64 8.20 -2.05
N THR A 233 -18.82 8.27 -3.37
CA THR A 233 -19.72 7.38 -4.13
C THR A 233 -18.93 6.44 -5.04
N LEU A 234 -19.55 5.34 -5.47
CA LEU A 234 -18.93 4.40 -6.42
C LEU A 234 -18.48 5.11 -7.71
N GLU A 235 -19.28 6.05 -8.22
CA GLU A 235 -18.92 6.87 -9.37
C GLU A 235 -17.62 7.66 -9.11
N ASP A 236 -17.53 8.32 -7.94
CA ASP A 236 -16.36 9.11 -7.57
C ASP A 236 -15.10 8.22 -7.46
N TYR A 237 -15.19 7.06 -6.78
CA TYR A 237 -14.06 6.13 -6.65
C TYR A 237 -13.59 5.59 -8.00
N ARG A 238 -14.52 5.23 -8.90
CA ARG A 238 -14.19 4.81 -10.28
C ARG A 238 -13.46 5.91 -11.05
N GLN A 239 -13.91 7.16 -10.93
CA GLN A 239 -13.25 8.32 -11.54
C GLN A 239 -11.85 8.54 -10.97
N ARG A 240 -11.67 8.42 -9.65
CA ARG A 240 -10.38 8.58 -8.99
C ARG A 240 -9.40 7.49 -9.42
N HIS A 241 -9.78 6.22 -9.40
CA HIS A 241 -8.96 5.13 -9.93
C HIS A 241 -8.62 5.36 -11.41
N GLY A 242 -9.60 5.74 -12.21
CA GLY A 242 -9.39 6.06 -13.61
C GLY A 242 -8.37 7.18 -13.81
N ARG A 243 -8.41 8.23 -12.97
CA ARG A 243 -7.43 9.33 -13.03
C ARG A 243 -6.01 8.80 -12.79
N TYR A 244 -5.79 8.03 -11.75
CA TYR A 244 -4.47 7.47 -11.43
C TYR A 244 -3.96 6.55 -12.55
N ARG A 245 -4.83 5.71 -13.10
CA ARG A 245 -4.49 4.78 -14.20
C ARG A 245 -4.24 5.46 -15.55
N THR A 246 -4.40 6.78 -15.68
CA THR A 246 -3.93 7.54 -16.86
C THR A 246 -2.44 7.87 -16.80
N ASP A 247 -1.76 7.72 -15.66
CA ASP A 247 -0.32 7.93 -15.56
C ASP A 247 0.45 6.86 -16.35
N LEU A 248 1.33 7.28 -17.25
CA LEU A 248 2.04 6.38 -18.15
C LEU A 248 3.11 5.53 -17.43
N ASN A 249 3.72 6.07 -16.37
CA ASN A 249 4.68 5.32 -15.57
C ASN A 249 3.99 4.23 -14.75
N LEU A 250 2.82 4.54 -14.17
CA LEU A 250 1.99 3.56 -13.47
C LEU A 250 1.50 2.46 -14.42
N GLN A 251 1.03 2.82 -15.64
CA GLN A 251 0.69 1.82 -16.66
C GLN A 251 1.88 0.94 -17.03
N ALA A 252 3.06 1.54 -17.20
CA ALA A 252 4.28 0.81 -17.52
C ALA A 252 4.67 -0.17 -16.41
N ALA A 253 4.54 0.20 -15.14
CA ALA A 253 4.83 -0.66 -14.01
C ALA A 253 3.86 -1.84 -13.92
N HIS A 254 2.55 -1.59 -14.09
CA HIS A 254 1.55 -2.65 -14.14
C HIS A 254 1.71 -3.61 -15.33
N ALA A 255 2.17 -3.10 -16.46
CA ALA A 255 2.41 -3.90 -17.65
C ALA A 255 3.73 -4.68 -17.60
N ALA A 256 4.62 -4.43 -16.63
CA ALA A 256 5.97 -5.00 -16.61
C ALA A 256 6.09 -6.27 -15.77
N CYS A 257 5.28 -6.46 -14.74
CA CYS A 257 5.27 -7.62 -13.86
C CYS A 257 3.96 -7.74 -13.08
N PRO A 258 3.66 -8.89 -12.45
CA PRO A 258 2.45 -9.05 -11.65
C PRO A 258 2.53 -8.31 -10.32
N TRP A 259 1.37 -7.78 -9.88
CA TRP A 259 1.19 -7.05 -8.63
C TRP A 259 0.40 -7.87 -7.61
N ILE A 260 0.81 -7.80 -6.36
CA ILE A 260 0.10 -8.32 -5.19
C ILE A 260 -0.23 -7.11 -4.34
N VAL A 261 -1.51 -6.75 -4.26
CA VAL A 261 -1.95 -5.48 -3.69
C VAL A 261 -2.79 -5.71 -2.43
N VAL A 262 -2.74 -4.78 -1.51
CA VAL A 262 -3.68 -4.65 -0.39
C VAL A 262 -4.04 -3.18 -0.27
N TRP A 263 -5.23 -2.89 0.25
CA TRP A 263 -5.58 -1.52 0.62
C TRP A 263 -5.00 -1.11 1.97
N ASP A 264 -4.91 0.20 2.17
CA ASP A 264 -4.86 0.81 3.48
C ASP A 264 -6.11 1.69 3.69
N ASP A 265 -6.04 2.82 4.34
CA ASP A 265 -7.22 3.63 4.63
C ASP A 265 -7.68 4.52 3.47
N HIS A 266 -6.76 5.12 2.74
CA HIS A 266 -7.07 6.10 1.69
C HIS A 266 -7.78 5.52 0.46
N GLU A 267 -7.80 4.21 0.30
CA GLU A 267 -8.69 3.57 -0.68
C GLU A 267 -10.16 3.78 -0.33
N SER A 268 -10.47 4.09 0.93
CA SER A 268 -11.81 4.43 1.40
C SER A 268 -11.89 5.82 2.03
N ALA A 269 -11.25 6.03 3.19
CA ALA A 269 -11.14 7.32 3.86
C ALA A 269 -10.11 7.28 5.00
N ASN A 270 -9.43 8.39 5.25
CA ASN A 270 -8.37 8.55 6.25
C ASN A 270 -8.68 7.89 7.59
N ASN A 271 -7.71 7.13 8.11
CA ASN A 271 -7.78 6.38 9.35
C ASN A 271 -9.04 5.50 9.47
N SER A 272 -9.46 4.84 8.38
CA SER A 272 -10.64 3.99 8.38
C SER A 272 -10.51 2.80 9.31
N TRP A 273 -11.65 2.41 9.90
CA TRP A 273 -11.79 1.20 10.70
C TRP A 273 -13.09 0.49 10.33
N ARG A 274 -13.37 -0.65 10.96
CA ARG A 274 -14.55 -1.47 10.64
C ARG A 274 -15.84 -0.65 10.51
N ASP A 275 -16.10 0.30 11.40
CA ASP A 275 -17.39 0.98 11.52
C ASP A 275 -17.33 2.49 11.23
N GLY A 276 -16.23 3.02 10.67
CA GLY A 276 -16.09 4.44 10.37
C GLY A 276 -14.71 4.83 9.82
N ALA A 277 -14.49 6.14 9.67
CA ALA A 277 -13.21 6.75 9.34
C ALA A 277 -13.07 8.11 10.04
N GLU A 278 -11.83 8.61 10.19
CA GLU A 278 -11.60 9.90 10.88
C GLU A 278 -12.26 11.05 10.14
N ASN A 279 -12.16 11.08 8.82
CA ASN A 279 -12.70 12.13 7.95
C ASN A 279 -14.06 11.78 7.34
N HIS A 280 -14.79 10.78 7.89
CA HIS A 280 -16.16 10.46 7.48
C HIS A 280 -17.18 10.89 8.55
N THR A 281 -18.26 11.53 8.08
CA THR A 281 -19.39 11.91 8.94
C THR A 281 -20.68 11.38 8.34
N ASP A 282 -21.26 10.36 9.00
CA ASP A 282 -22.56 9.80 8.59
C ASP A 282 -23.61 10.89 8.43
N GLY A 283 -24.40 10.81 7.37
CA GLY A 283 -25.50 11.70 7.12
C GLY A 283 -25.70 12.12 5.67
N ARG A 284 -26.30 13.28 5.47
CA ARG A 284 -26.78 13.70 4.14
C ARG A 284 -25.69 14.11 3.16
N VAL A 285 -24.50 14.42 3.62
CA VAL A 285 -23.41 14.95 2.78
C VAL A 285 -22.54 13.81 2.26
N GLU A 286 -22.10 12.93 3.15
CA GLU A 286 -21.15 11.86 2.84
C GLU A 286 -21.81 10.47 2.76
N GLY A 287 -23.08 10.36 3.17
CA GLY A 287 -23.83 9.11 3.23
C GLY A 287 -23.53 8.31 4.50
N GLU A 288 -23.93 7.06 4.51
CA GLU A 288 -23.63 6.13 5.60
C GLU A 288 -22.26 5.47 5.35
N TRP A 289 -21.43 5.30 6.41
CA TRP A 289 -20.10 4.72 6.28
C TRP A 289 -20.08 3.40 5.48
N LYS A 290 -21.01 2.51 5.80
CA LYS A 290 -21.06 1.19 5.13
C LYS A 290 -21.34 1.28 3.63
N GLU A 291 -22.07 2.29 3.17
CA GLU A 291 -22.30 2.54 1.75
C GLU A 291 -21.02 3.06 1.07
N ARG A 292 -20.31 3.99 1.72
CA ARG A 292 -19.03 4.50 1.25
C ARG A 292 -17.97 3.39 1.20
N GLN A 293 -17.83 2.60 2.27
CA GLN A 293 -16.90 1.46 2.33
C GLN A 293 -17.19 0.45 1.21
N ALA A 294 -18.46 0.09 0.99
CA ALA A 294 -18.84 -0.83 -0.07
C ALA A 294 -18.52 -0.28 -1.48
N ALA A 295 -18.76 1.02 -1.70
CA ALA A 295 -18.42 1.70 -2.95
C ALA A 295 -16.92 1.71 -3.24
N ALA A 296 -16.12 2.04 -2.24
CA ALA A 296 -14.66 2.02 -2.28
C ALA A 296 -14.13 0.60 -2.58
N THR A 297 -14.59 -0.39 -1.83
CA THR A 297 -14.23 -1.81 -2.01
C THR A 297 -14.58 -2.32 -3.41
N GLN A 298 -15.78 -1.98 -3.91
CA GLN A 298 -16.20 -2.37 -5.25
C GLN A 298 -15.28 -1.76 -6.33
N ALA A 299 -15.03 -0.45 -6.27
CA ALA A 299 -14.14 0.21 -7.21
C ALA A 299 -12.71 -0.36 -7.16
N TYR A 300 -12.20 -0.66 -5.98
CA TYR A 300 -10.89 -1.28 -5.81
C TYR A 300 -10.79 -2.62 -6.54
N TYR A 301 -11.77 -3.51 -6.33
CA TYR A 301 -11.82 -4.81 -7.02
C TYR A 301 -12.08 -4.70 -8.52
N GLU A 302 -12.71 -3.65 -9.00
CA GLU A 302 -12.87 -3.40 -10.43
C GLU A 302 -11.58 -2.92 -11.09
N TRP A 303 -10.77 -2.12 -10.39
CA TRP A 303 -9.64 -1.39 -10.98
C TRP A 303 -8.27 -2.03 -10.74
N LEU A 304 -8.17 -3.02 -9.86
CA LEU A 304 -6.91 -3.70 -9.54
C LEU A 304 -6.96 -5.21 -9.86
N PRO A 305 -5.83 -5.81 -10.25
CA PRO A 305 -5.78 -7.20 -10.73
C PRO A 305 -5.80 -8.22 -9.58
N VAL A 306 -6.88 -8.23 -8.78
CA VAL A 306 -7.08 -9.11 -7.62
C VAL A 306 -7.97 -10.29 -7.97
N ARG A 307 -7.61 -11.50 -7.52
CA ARG A 307 -8.44 -12.72 -7.62
C ARG A 307 -9.51 -12.72 -6.54
N ARG A 308 -10.61 -11.99 -6.78
CA ARG A 308 -11.69 -11.80 -5.80
C ARG A 308 -12.38 -13.10 -5.37
N GLU A 309 -12.55 -14.04 -6.29
CA GLU A 309 -13.30 -15.30 -6.05
C GLU A 309 -12.60 -16.26 -5.07
N ALA A 310 -11.31 -16.06 -4.82
CA ALA A 310 -10.51 -16.87 -3.92
C ALA A 310 -10.30 -16.27 -2.54
N LEU A 311 -10.91 -15.11 -2.25
CA LEU A 311 -10.72 -14.44 -0.97
C LEU A 311 -11.45 -15.19 0.16
N PRO A 312 -10.78 -15.40 1.32
CA PRO A 312 -11.35 -16.16 2.43
C PRO A 312 -12.38 -15.37 3.25
N GLY A 313 -12.53 -14.07 3.00
CA GLY A 313 -13.44 -13.18 3.72
C GLY A 313 -14.12 -12.13 2.83
N ASP A 314 -15.24 -11.59 3.28
CA ASP A 314 -15.95 -10.47 2.68
C ASP A 314 -16.30 -9.49 3.82
N PRO A 315 -15.83 -8.21 3.78
CA PRO A 315 -15.19 -7.50 2.66
C PRO A 315 -13.67 -7.67 2.51
N GLY A 316 -12.98 -8.43 3.35
CA GLY A 316 -11.52 -8.47 3.45
C GLY A 316 -10.75 -8.89 2.19
N ILE A 317 -9.51 -8.44 2.10
CA ILE A 317 -8.59 -8.70 0.97
C ILE A 317 -7.39 -9.59 1.37
N TYR A 318 -7.38 -10.13 2.59
CA TYR A 318 -6.26 -10.94 3.07
C TYR A 318 -6.15 -12.28 2.32
N ARG A 319 -4.94 -12.65 1.91
CA ARG A 319 -4.62 -13.85 1.14
C ARG A 319 -3.14 -14.18 1.21
N SER A 320 -2.76 -15.39 0.78
CA SER A 320 -1.39 -15.89 0.87
C SER A 320 -0.87 -16.38 -0.47
N PHE A 321 0.44 -16.24 -0.68
CA PHE A 321 1.17 -16.67 -1.88
C PHE A 321 2.41 -17.43 -1.46
N THR A 322 2.65 -18.58 -2.08
CA THR A 322 3.84 -19.41 -1.81
C THR A 322 4.83 -19.25 -2.97
N PHE A 323 6.07 -18.93 -2.64
CA PHE A 323 7.17 -18.82 -3.58
C PHE A 323 8.19 -19.93 -3.29
N GLY A 324 7.86 -21.13 -3.75
CA GLY A 324 8.64 -22.35 -3.50
C GLY A 324 8.83 -22.59 -2.01
N THR A 325 9.99 -23.13 -1.66
CA THR A 325 10.40 -23.34 -0.26
C THR A 325 11.07 -22.11 0.35
N LEU A 326 11.25 -21.02 -0.43
CA LEU A 326 11.95 -19.82 0.02
C LEU A 326 11.08 -18.89 0.85
N ALA A 327 9.87 -18.55 0.39
CA ALA A 327 9.03 -17.57 1.06
C ALA A 327 7.54 -17.87 0.95
N GLN A 328 6.81 -17.61 2.03
CA GLN A 328 5.35 -17.51 2.02
C GLN A 328 4.98 -16.06 2.32
N LEU A 329 4.33 -15.38 1.38
CA LEU A 329 3.82 -14.02 1.55
C LEU A 329 2.37 -14.07 2.01
N THR A 330 2.11 -13.59 3.22
CA THR A 330 0.77 -13.45 3.82
C THR A 330 0.38 -11.98 3.82
N MET A 331 -0.54 -11.60 2.94
CA MET A 331 -1.10 -10.24 2.87
C MET A 331 -2.19 -10.08 3.91
N MET A 332 -2.09 -9.08 4.77
CA MET A 332 -3.04 -8.79 5.84
C MET A 332 -3.89 -7.56 5.51
N ASP A 333 -5.18 -7.62 5.81
CA ASP A 333 -6.10 -6.48 5.76
C ASP A 333 -6.16 -5.83 7.15
N LEU A 334 -5.54 -4.67 7.29
CA LEU A 334 -5.41 -3.99 8.59
C LEU A 334 -6.48 -2.92 8.82
N ARG A 335 -7.44 -2.77 7.90
CA ARG A 335 -8.47 -1.71 7.99
C ARG A 335 -9.89 -2.25 8.15
N SER A 336 -10.27 -3.29 7.41
CA SER A 336 -11.67 -3.74 7.33
C SER A 336 -12.23 -4.29 8.65
N PHE A 337 -11.38 -4.81 9.51
CA PHE A 337 -11.77 -5.54 10.73
C PHE A 337 -11.34 -4.87 12.03
N ARG A 338 -10.48 -3.83 11.95
CA ARG A 338 -9.91 -3.20 13.12
C ARG A 338 -10.93 -2.38 13.90
N ASP A 339 -10.68 -2.24 15.19
CA ASP A 339 -11.39 -1.30 16.05
C ASP A 339 -10.98 0.15 15.75
N GLU A 340 -11.84 1.10 16.13
CA GLU A 340 -11.53 2.53 16.05
C GLU A 340 -10.20 2.85 16.76
N GLU A 341 -9.39 3.74 16.21
CA GLU A 341 -8.20 4.28 16.86
C GLU A 341 -8.50 4.75 18.30
N THR A 342 -7.56 4.58 19.20
CA THR A 342 -7.75 4.95 20.60
C THR A 342 -6.62 5.84 21.09
N THR A 343 -6.73 6.32 22.33
CA THR A 343 -5.70 7.15 22.96
C THR A 343 -5.20 6.56 24.27
N GLY A 344 -3.90 6.66 24.50
CA GLY A 344 -3.24 6.52 25.80
C GLY A 344 -3.48 5.18 26.51
N ALA A 345 -4.33 5.19 27.53
CA ALA A 345 -4.50 4.05 28.45
C ALA A 345 -5.13 2.78 27.85
N ASN A 346 -5.60 2.84 26.61
CA ASN A 346 -6.31 1.73 25.98
C ASN A 346 -5.48 0.95 24.96
N PHE A 347 -4.24 1.35 24.68
CA PHE A 347 -3.38 0.71 23.66
C PHE A 347 -3.16 -0.80 23.92
N ALA A 348 -3.01 -1.19 25.15
CA ALA A 348 -2.77 -2.58 25.57
C ALA A 348 -4.04 -3.29 26.08
N ASN A 349 -5.23 -2.85 25.67
CA ASN A 349 -6.46 -3.55 26.02
C ASN A 349 -6.56 -4.86 25.23
N ASP A 350 -6.69 -5.98 25.94
CA ASP A 350 -6.72 -7.33 25.36
C ASP A 350 -7.90 -7.57 24.40
N ASP A 351 -8.97 -6.77 24.54
CA ASP A 351 -10.17 -6.87 23.69
C ASP A 351 -10.02 -6.13 22.34
N ARG A 352 -8.97 -5.32 22.17
CA ARG A 352 -8.76 -4.58 20.93
C ARG A 352 -8.16 -5.45 19.85
N THR A 353 -8.63 -5.26 18.62
CA THR A 353 -8.16 -6.02 17.46
C THR A 353 -7.83 -5.12 16.28
N MET A 354 -6.75 -5.47 15.56
CA MET A 354 -6.35 -4.97 14.25
C MET A 354 -6.92 -5.87 13.15
N LEU A 355 -6.79 -7.18 13.32
CA LEU A 355 -7.11 -8.18 12.29
C LEU A 355 -8.55 -8.71 12.39
N GLY A 356 -9.21 -8.52 13.53
CA GLY A 356 -10.41 -9.28 13.85
C GLY A 356 -10.12 -10.76 14.12
N THR A 357 -11.08 -11.46 14.72
CA THR A 357 -10.87 -12.85 15.15
C THR A 357 -10.65 -13.81 13.98
N ASP A 358 -11.42 -13.67 12.92
CA ASP A 358 -11.40 -14.63 11.81
C ASP A 358 -10.10 -14.51 11.01
N GLN A 359 -9.68 -13.29 10.67
CA GLN A 359 -8.41 -13.08 9.98
C GLN A 359 -7.22 -13.47 10.87
N PHE A 360 -7.23 -13.12 12.16
CA PHE A 360 -6.16 -13.54 13.07
C PHE A 360 -5.98 -15.06 13.11
N ASN A 361 -7.09 -15.80 13.22
CA ASN A 361 -7.05 -17.27 13.18
C ASN A 361 -6.58 -17.80 11.84
N TRP A 362 -6.95 -17.14 10.74
CA TRP A 362 -6.50 -17.49 9.41
C TRP A 362 -4.98 -17.25 9.26
N VAL A 363 -4.46 -16.10 9.70
CA VAL A 363 -3.01 -15.81 9.72
C VAL A 363 -2.28 -16.86 10.55
N ALA A 364 -2.78 -17.18 11.75
CA ALA A 364 -2.22 -18.22 12.60
C ALA A 364 -2.11 -19.57 11.88
N LYS A 365 -3.15 -19.94 11.12
CA LYS A 365 -3.16 -21.16 10.32
C LYS A 365 -2.14 -21.11 9.18
N GLN A 366 -2.06 -19.98 8.45
CA GLN A 366 -1.08 -19.83 7.36
C GLN A 366 0.34 -20.00 7.87
N LEU A 367 0.69 -19.37 8.97
CA LEU A 367 2.01 -19.47 9.59
C LEU A 367 2.28 -20.91 10.09
N GLN A 368 1.29 -21.56 10.70
CA GLN A 368 1.44 -22.93 11.19
C GLN A 368 1.63 -23.96 10.06
N GLU A 369 1.01 -23.73 8.92
CA GLU A 369 1.07 -24.61 7.74
C GLU A 369 2.25 -24.27 6.81
N SER A 370 2.91 -23.12 7.01
CA SER A 370 4.06 -22.69 6.24
C SER A 370 5.23 -23.68 6.41
N ASN A 371 5.85 -24.02 5.29
CA ASN A 371 7.11 -24.76 5.26
C ASN A 371 8.21 -23.91 4.60
N ALA A 372 7.92 -22.64 4.35
CA ALA A 372 8.86 -21.73 3.72
C ALA A 372 10.00 -21.33 4.69
N ARG A 373 11.12 -20.95 4.12
CA ARG A 373 12.26 -20.45 4.89
C ARG A 373 11.97 -19.09 5.55
N TRP A 374 11.14 -18.25 4.90
CA TRP A 374 10.72 -16.95 5.37
C TRP A 374 9.21 -16.84 5.44
N ASP A 375 8.70 -16.38 6.56
CA ASP A 375 7.32 -15.92 6.69
C ASP A 375 7.29 -14.41 6.41
N VAL A 376 6.86 -14.03 5.21
CA VAL A 376 6.78 -12.65 4.76
C VAL A 376 5.36 -12.14 5.02
N LEU A 377 5.23 -11.04 5.76
CA LEU A 377 3.94 -10.45 6.10
C LEU A 377 3.78 -9.12 5.37
N GLY A 378 2.84 -9.07 4.42
CA GLY A 378 2.38 -7.82 3.80
C GLY A 378 1.51 -7.07 4.79
N ASN A 379 2.01 -5.94 5.26
CA ASN A 379 1.54 -5.25 6.46
C ASN A 379 1.48 -3.74 6.17
N SER A 380 0.29 -3.19 5.95
CA SER A 380 0.17 -1.80 5.50
C SER A 380 0.73 -0.80 6.51
N VAL A 381 0.57 -1.01 7.83
CA VAL A 381 1.04 -0.09 8.87
C VAL A 381 2.17 -0.69 9.73
N MET A 382 3.04 0.13 10.31
CA MET A 382 4.25 -0.29 11.00
C MET A 382 3.98 -1.18 12.22
N VAL A 383 4.67 -2.35 12.29
CA VAL A 383 4.57 -3.30 13.41
C VAL A 383 5.56 -2.96 14.52
N SER A 384 6.73 -2.45 14.20
CA SER A 384 7.72 -2.04 15.19
C SER A 384 7.21 -0.89 16.03
N PRO A 385 7.33 -0.95 17.36
CA PRO A 385 6.86 0.14 18.21
C PRO A 385 7.68 1.41 17.98
N MET A 386 6.99 2.56 17.94
CA MET A 386 7.61 3.87 17.85
C MET A 386 7.44 4.64 19.17
N ARG A 387 8.55 4.91 19.87
CA ARG A 387 8.56 5.53 21.19
C ARG A 387 9.38 6.82 21.18
N PHE A 388 8.84 7.87 21.78
CA PHE A 388 9.54 9.16 21.92
C PHE A 388 10.07 9.46 23.33
N VAL A 389 9.61 8.73 24.33
CA VAL A 389 10.05 8.90 25.72
C VAL A 389 10.26 7.53 26.33
N THR A 390 11.46 7.27 26.84
CA THR A 390 11.72 6.10 27.67
C THR A 390 11.68 6.49 29.15
N ILE A 391 11.04 5.65 29.97
CA ILE A 391 11.03 5.79 31.42
C ILE A 391 12.14 4.87 31.94
N GLN A 392 13.31 5.46 32.25
CA GLN A 392 14.47 4.71 32.73
C GLN A 392 14.40 4.31 34.20
N ASP A 393 13.43 4.83 34.94
CA ASP A 393 13.21 4.53 36.37
C ASP A 393 12.17 3.43 36.49
N ASP A 394 12.58 2.24 36.93
CA ASP A 394 11.73 1.04 37.02
C ASP A 394 10.48 1.26 37.88
N GLU A 395 10.55 2.08 38.93
CA GLU A 395 9.39 2.38 39.79
C GLU A 395 8.36 3.25 39.04
N LYS A 396 8.85 4.26 38.31
CA LYS A 396 8.00 5.12 37.47
C LYS A 396 7.46 4.37 36.25
N ALA A 397 8.28 3.49 35.64
CA ALA A 397 7.86 2.63 34.56
C ALA A 397 6.72 1.68 35.01
N ASN A 398 6.84 1.07 36.19
CA ASN A 398 5.79 0.24 36.78
C ASN A 398 4.51 1.03 37.11
N ILE A 399 4.64 2.27 37.60
CA ILE A 399 3.51 3.15 37.84
C ILE A 399 2.84 3.52 36.52
N ALA A 400 3.62 3.91 35.51
CA ALA A 400 3.10 4.23 34.18
C ALA A 400 2.42 3.03 33.52
N SER A 401 3.00 1.81 33.64
CA SER A 401 2.38 0.56 33.16
C SER A 401 1.01 0.30 33.76
N GLY A 402 0.81 0.68 35.02
CA GLY A 402 -0.50 0.59 35.68
C GLY A 402 -1.57 1.49 35.05
N TYR A 403 -1.16 2.58 34.41
CA TYR A 403 -2.06 3.53 33.73
C TYR A 403 -2.20 3.26 32.23
N ILE A 404 -1.14 2.86 31.56
CA ILE A 404 -1.10 2.64 30.11
C ILE A 404 -1.14 1.16 29.72
N LYS A 405 -1.15 0.25 30.71
CA LYS A 405 -1.20 -1.22 30.57
C LYS A 405 -0.15 -1.83 29.62
N GLU A 406 0.87 -1.09 29.30
CA GLU A 406 2.00 -1.56 28.51
C GLU A 406 3.22 -1.74 29.42
N ARG A 407 4.12 -2.69 29.10
CA ARG A 407 5.44 -2.73 29.75
C ARG A 407 6.15 -1.43 29.42
N ALA A 408 6.02 -0.44 30.29
CA ALA A 408 6.34 0.94 29.98
C ALA A 408 7.84 1.16 29.98
N THR A 409 8.48 0.75 28.90
CA THR A 409 9.80 1.27 28.54
C THR A 409 9.71 2.56 27.73
N GLY A 410 8.49 2.99 27.32
CA GLY A 410 8.26 4.22 26.59
C GLY A 410 6.78 4.51 26.36
N ILE A 411 6.49 5.67 25.77
CA ILE A 411 5.14 6.07 25.37
C ILE A 411 5.04 5.94 23.85
N ALA A 412 4.18 5.07 23.36
CA ALA A 412 3.83 4.96 21.96
C ALA A 412 3.13 6.25 21.48
N VAL A 413 3.36 6.64 20.24
CA VAL A 413 2.94 7.93 19.71
C VAL A 413 1.89 7.79 18.63
N ASN A 414 1.99 6.77 17.77
CA ASN A 414 1.04 6.55 16.69
C ASN A 414 0.10 5.40 17.04
N SER A 415 -1.16 5.73 17.35
CA SER A 415 -2.20 4.76 17.68
C SER A 415 -2.94 4.21 16.46
N ASP A 416 -2.68 4.74 15.28
CA ASP A 416 -3.22 4.24 14.01
C ASP A 416 -2.53 2.95 13.57
N GLN A 417 -1.25 2.81 13.85
CA GLN A 417 -0.47 1.59 13.61
C GLN A 417 -0.58 0.57 14.75
N TRP A 418 0.18 -0.52 14.69
CA TRP A 418 0.14 -1.61 15.67
C TRP A 418 0.38 -1.19 17.14
N ASP A 419 0.95 -0.01 17.39
CA ASP A 419 1.06 0.53 18.75
C ASP A 419 -0.30 0.76 19.40
N GLY A 420 -1.35 1.09 18.64
CA GLY A 420 -2.72 1.20 19.13
C GLY A 420 -3.40 -0.14 19.43
N TYR A 421 -2.77 -1.26 19.06
CA TYR A 421 -3.29 -2.63 19.18
C TYR A 421 -2.22 -3.56 19.78
N ALA A 422 -1.48 -3.08 20.78
CA ALA A 422 -0.28 -3.71 21.31
C ALA A 422 -0.52 -5.14 21.80
N ALA A 423 -1.67 -5.44 22.40
CA ALA A 423 -1.99 -6.78 22.86
C ALA A 423 -2.12 -7.80 21.71
N GLU A 424 -2.70 -7.42 20.58
CA GLU A 424 -2.78 -8.31 19.41
C GLU A 424 -1.44 -8.43 18.69
N ARG A 425 -0.68 -7.33 18.57
CA ARG A 425 0.71 -7.38 18.11
C ARG A 425 1.53 -8.37 18.92
N ASP A 426 1.47 -8.30 20.25
CA ASP A 426 2.22 -9.20 21.12
C ASP A 426 1.80 -10.68 20.92
N ARG A 427 0.52 -10.95 20.66
CA ARG A 427 0.04 -12.31 20.32
C ARG A 427 0.61 -12.78 18.97
N LEU A 428 0.61 -11.92 17.94
CA LEU A 428 1.18 -12.23 16.61
C LEU A 428 2.68 -12.52 16.71
N LEU A 429 3.43 -11.65 17.38
CA LEU A 429 4.88 -11.83 17.55
C LEU A 429 5.21 -13.07 18.41
N THR A 430 4.40 -13.38 19.44
CA THR A 430 4.57 -14.59 20.25
C THR A 430 4.36 -15.85 19.40
N MET A 431 3.37 -15.84 18.54
CA MET A 431 3.12 -16.97 17.64
C MET A 431 4.28 -17.19 16.66
N LEU A 432 4.84 -16.12 16.08
CA LEU A 432 6.02 -16.20 15.22
C LEU A 432 7.24 -16.74 15.98
N ASP A 433 7.46 -16.30 17.23
CA ASP A 433 8.55 -16.77 18.09
C ASP A 433 8.41 -18.25 18.46
N GLU A 434 7.21 -18.70 18.84
CA GLU A 434 6.91 -20.09 19.18
C GLU A 434 7.06 -21.05 17.99
N GLN A 435 6.89 -20.56 16.76
CA GLN A 435 7.05 -21.32 15.52
C GLN A 435 8.47 -21.27 14.96
N GLU A 436 9.39 -20.56 15.63
CA GLU A 436 10.77 -20.36 15.16
C GLU A 436 10.81 -19.73 13.75
N SER A 437 9.82 -18.86 13.42
CA SER A 437 9.70 -18.18 12.14
C SER A 437 10.89 -17.27 11.87
N ASN A 438 11.28 -17.14 10.60
CA ASN A 438 12.11 -16.03 10.13
C ASN A 438 11.16 -14.98 9.53
N ALA A 439 10.71 -14.04 10.34
CA ALA A 439 9.70 -13.09 9.95
C ALA A 439 10.28 -11.90 9.16
N LEU A 440 9.67 -11.56 8.04
CA LEU A 440 9.94 -10.35 7.29
C LEU A 440 8.63 -9.56 7.13
N PHE A 441 8.49 -8.43 7.82
CA PHE A 441 7.38 -7.52 7.62
C PHE A 441 7.72 -6.53 6.51
N LEU A 442 6.80 -6.41 5.53
CA LEU A 442 6.84 -5.43 4.46
C LEU A 442 5.77 -4.39 4.75
N THR A 443 6.17 -3.13 4.92
CA THR A 443 5.32 -2.09 5.53
C THR A 443 5.30 -0.80 4.70
N GLY A 444 4.16 -0.08 4.72
CA GLY A 444 3.89 1.21 4.08
C GLY A 444 3.46 2.31 5.07
N ASP A 445 2.47 3.12 4.70
CA ASP A 445 1.72 4.14 5.47
C ASP A 445 2.54 5.35 5.97
N ILE A 446 3.66 5.14 6.61
CA ILE A 446 4.34 6.19 7.41
C ILE A 446 5.18 7.19 6.60
N HIS A 447 5.16 7.13 5.28
CA HIS A 447 5.83 8.06 4.34
C HIS A 447 7.31 8.33 4.67
N SER A 448 8.03 7.29 5.09
CA SER A 448 9.47 7.36 5.42
C SER A 448 10.11 5.98 5.32
N GLU A 449 11.44 5.94 5.18
CA GLU A 449 12.18 4.68 5.09
C GLU A 449 12.60 4.20 6.48
N TRP A 450 12.33 2.91 6.77
CA TRP A 450 12.84 2.29 7.99
C TRP A 450 13.33 0.86 7.73
N ALA A 451 14.35 0.45 8.50
CA ALA A 451 14.75 -0.94 8.65
C ALA A 451 14.85 -1.24 10.15
N ASN A 452 13.98 -2.12 10.62
CA ASN A 452 13.80 -2.41 12.04
C ASN A 452 14.07 -3.89 12.33
N SER A 453 14.71 -4.18 13.46
CA SER A 453 14.75 -5.52 14.04
C SER A 453 13.44 -5.82 14.77
N ILE A 454 12.94 -7.04 14.64
CA ILE A 454 11.80 -7.53 15.41
C ILE A 454 12.31 -8.41 16.55
N ALA A 455 12.22 -7.89 17.78
CA ALA A 455 12.66 -8.60 18.96
C ALA A 455 11.73 -9.77 19.31
N SER A 456 12.31 -10.87 19.78
CA SER A 456 11.53 -11.98 20.35
C SER A 456 10.79 -11.52 21.62
N PRO A 457 9.48 -11.79 21.74
CA PRO A 457 8.72 -11.57 22.98
C PRO A 457 9.27 -12.35 24.18
N SER A 458 9.97 -13.46 23.95
CA SER A 458 10.67 -14.23 24.99
C SER A 458 11.86 -13.48 25.59
N GLY A 459 12.29 -12.38 24.96
CA GLY A 459 13.42 -11.55 25.38
C GLY A 459 14.79 -12.09 24.97
N PHE A 460 14.86 -13.10 24.12
CA PHE A 460 16.10 -13.70 23.63
C PHE A 460 16.18 -13.59 22.11
N GLY A 461 17.00 -12.66 21.60
CA GLY A 461 17.29 -12.51 20.18
C GLY A 461 16.21 -11.77 19.38
N GLU A 462 16.27 -11.95 18.07
CA GLU A 462 15.36 -11.38 17.07
C GLU A 462 14.65 -12.53 16.34
N ILE A 463 13.37 -12.35 16.04
CA ILE A 463 12.57 -13.29 15.25
C ILE A 463 12.52 -12.88 13.77
N GLY A 464 13.03 -11.70 13.43
CA GLY A 464 12.98 -11.18 12.07
C GLY A 464 13.26 -9.71 11.97
N CYS A 465 12.78 -9.12 10.90
CA CYS A 465 12.97 -7.71 10.59
C CYS A 465 11.73 -7.11 9.91
N GLU A 466 11.69 -5.79 9.87
CA GLU A 466 10.69 -5.01 9.16
C GLU A 466 11.38 -4.08 8.18
N MET A 467 10.92 -4.08 6.93
CA MET A 467 11.28 -3.13 5.90
C MET A 467 10.08 -2.22 5.66
N VAL A 468 10.21 -0.94 6.00
CA VAL A 468 9.20 0.08 5.73
C VAL A 468 9.63 0.87 4.51
N THR A 469 8.78 0.90 3.48
CA THR A 469 9.02 1.72 2.30
C THR A 469 8.51 3.14 2.52
N THR A 470 9.16 4.11 1.88
CA THR A 470 8.62 5.47 1.83
C THR A 470 7.47 5.59 0.83
N SER A 471 6.84 6.76 0.76
CA SER A 471 5.78 7.08 -0.20
C SER A 471 6.30 7.20 -1.63
N ILE A 472 5.50 6.75 -2.60
CA ILE A 472 5.76 7.04 -4.03
C ILE A 472 5.77 8.55 -4.28
N SER A 473 4.82 9.30 -3.69
CA SER A 473 4.68 10.74 -3.91
C SER A 473 3.89 11.48 -2.84
N ALA A 474 3.21 10.79 -1.91
CA ALA A 474 2.51 11.46 -0.81
C ALA A 474 3.50 12.19 0.09
N PRO A 475 3.14 13.36 0.66
CA PRO A 475 4.06 14.18 1.46
C PRO A 475 4.78 13.37 2.53
N ASN A 476 6.11 13.44 2.55
CA ASN A 476 6.93 12.74 3.53
C ASN A 476 6.94 13.44 4.90
N VAL A 477 7.59 12.84 5.88
CA VAL A 477 7.61 13.38 7.25
C VAL A 477 8.30 14.74 7.33
N ASP A 478 9.36 14.99 6.55
CA ASP A 478 10.05 16.28 6.54
C ASP A 478 9.15 17.40 5.98
N GLU A 479 8.45 17.15 4.89
CA GLU A 479 7.50 18.08 4.28
C GLU A 479 6.37 18.44 5.25
N ILE A 480 5.85 17.44 6.00
CA ILE A 480 4.81 17.63 7.00
C ILE A 480 5.32 18.41 8.21
N LEU A 481 6.51 18.09 8.73
CA LEU A 481 7.13 18.85 9.82
C LEU A 481 7.34 20.31 9.44
N THR A 482 7.71 20.53 8.20
CA THR A 482 7.87 21.86 7.61
C THR A 482 6.60 22.67 7.59
N ASP A 483 5.50 22.09 7.13
CA ASP A 483 4.20 22.77 7.10
C ASP A 483 3.74 23.13 8.51
N VAL A 484 3.92 22.21 9.47
CA VAL A 484 3.56 22.41 10.88
C VAL A 484 4.38 23.52 11.55
N PHE A 485 5.67 23.59 11.28
CA PHE A 485 6.57 24.55 11.95
C PHE A 485 6.81 25.83 11.14
N GLY A 486 6.37 25.87 9.87
CA GLY A 486 6.57 27.02 8.98
C GLY A 486 8.04 27.30 8.68
N THR A 487 8.89 26.28 8.75
CA THR A 487 10.35 26.39 8.66
C THR A 487 10.93 25.67 7.46
N TYR A 488 10.13 25.42 6.44
CA TYR A 488 10.64 24.70 5.27
C TYR A 488 11.76 25.46 4.56
N HIS A 489 12.90 24.85 4.55
CA HIS A 489 14.00 25.17 3.66
C HIS A 489 14.34 23.88 2.89
N PRO A 490 14.05 23.80 1.59
CA PRO A 490 14.26 22.56 0.80
C PRO A 490 15.68 22.00 0.83
N GLU A 491 16.64 22.81 1.32
CA GLU A 491 18.05 22.44 1.46
C GLU A 491 18.48 22.21 2.92
N ASP A 492 17.57 22.34 3.91
CA ASP A 492 17.88 22.22 5.34
C ASP A 492 16.97 21.19 6.03
N ASN A 493 17.38 19.92 6.00
CA ASN A 493 16.73 18.81 6.70
C ASN A 493 17.21 18.64 8.15
N SER A 494 17.77 19.68 8.76
CA SER A 494 18.35 19.59 10.12
C SER A 494 17.32 19.21 11.18
N THR A 495 16.04 19.57 10.97
CA THR A 495 14.96 19.22 11.89
C THR A 495 14.61 17.74 11.80
N SER A 496 14.43 17.19 10.60
CA SER A 496 14.16 15.78 10.40
C SER A 496 15.31 14.91 10.92
N LEU A 497 16.56 15.26 10.62
CA LEU A 497 17.75 14.57 11.14
C LEU A 497 17.82 14.56 12.68
N LEU A 498 17.39 15.64 13.35
CA LEU A 498 17.34 15.69 14.81
C LEU A 498 16.24 14.76 15.36
N VAL A 499 15.08 14.71 14.70
CA VAL A 499 13.97 13.83 15.08
C VAL A 499 14.34 12.37 14.84
N GLU A 500 14.91 12.02 13.69
CA GLU A 500 15.42 10.68 13.40
C GLU A 500 16.44 10.20 14.43
N LYS A 501 17.41 11.08 14.79
CA LYS A 501 18.38 10.77 15.83
C LYS A 501 17.69 10.51 17.16
N THR A 502 16.70 11.31 17.53
CA THR A 502 15.96 11.15 18.78
C THR A 502 15.18 9.83 18.78
N ILE A 503 14.53 9.48 17.67
CA ILE A 503 13.85 8.20 17.52
C ILE A 503 14.84 7.03 17.70
N ARG A 504 15.96 7.05 17.02
CA ARG A 504 16.98 5.99 17.18
C ARG A 504 17.50 5.88 18.61
N ASP A 505 17.70 7.00 19.30
CA ASP A 505 18.17 7.01 20.69
C ASP A 505 17.17 6.32 21.65
N TYR A 506 15.86 6.37 21.35
CA TYR A 506 14.80 5.76 22.16
C TYR A 506 14.33 4.39 21.65
N ASN A 507 14.63 4.03 20.41
CA ASN A 507 14.19 2.80 19.75
C ASN A 507 15.41 2.03 19.20
N PRO A 508 16.11 1.25 20.03
CA PRO A 508 17.36 0.60 19.63
C PRO A 508 17.19 -0.47 18.54
N TRP A 509 15.97 -0.88 18.20
CA TRP A 509 15.66 -1.77 17.08
C TRP A 509 15.64 -1.07 15.74
N VAL A 510 15.64 0.27 15.70
CA VAL A 510 15.69 1.07 14.46
C VAL A 510 17.12 1.13 13.94
N ASN A 511 17.41 0.35 12.90
CA ASN A 511 18.72 0.28 12.25
C ASN A 511 18.89 1.29 11.12
N HIS A 512 17.78 1.69 10.50
CA HIS A 512 17.70 2.73 9.49
C HIS A 512 16.41 3.52 9.63
N ILE A 513 16.48 4.81 9.38
CA ILE A 513 15.37 5.74 9.28
C ILE A 513 15.78 6.90 8.37
N ASP A 514 14.88 7.34 7.50
CA ASP A 514 15.03 8.51 6.65
C ASP A 514 13.65 9.13 6.41
N PHE A 515 13.50 10.39 6.80
CA PHE A 515 12.25 11.13 6.75
C PHE A 515 12.06 11.96 5.48
N ASP A 516 13.13 12.11 4.69
CA ASP A 516 13.17 13.05 3.56
C ASP A 516 12.93 12.34 2.22
N ALA A 517 13.05 11.02 2.19
CA ALA A 517 13.01 10.25 0.96
C ALA A 517 11.59 10.07 0.40
N HIS A 518 11.48 10.08 -0.93
CA HIS A 518 10.38 9.50 -1.69
C HIS A 518 10.90 8.40 -2.60
N GLY A 519 10.09 7.39 -2.88
CA GLY A 519 10.50 6.31 -3.77
C GLY A 519 9.84 4.98 -3.47
N TYR A 520 10.62 3.90 -3.53
CA TYR A 520 10.17 2.54 -3.27
C TYR A 520 11.31 1.66 -2.76
N GLY A 521 10.98 0.48 -2.25
CA GLY A 521 11.96 -0.49 -1.82
C GLY A 521 12.02 -1.74 -2.70
N ILE A 522 13.13 -2.49 -2.63
CA ILE A 522 13.19 -3.88 -3.10
C ILE A 522 13.67 -4.74 -1.93
N ALA A 523 12.87 -5.71 -1.51
CA ALA A 523 13.29 -6.79 -0.65
C ALA A 523 13.83 -7.93 -1.53
N SER A 524 15.14 -8.11 -1.52
CA SER A 524 15.80 -9.21 -2.21
C SER A 524 16.03 -10.33 -1.19
N ILE A 525 15.14 -11.33 -1.20
CA ILE A 525 15.07 -12.41 -0.23
C ILE A 525 15.93 -13.57 -0.71
N HIS A 526 16.91 -13.96 0.11
CA HIS A 526 17.77 -15.11 -0.09
C HIS A 526 17.56 -16.15 1.01
N HIS A 527 18.16 -17.33 0.90
CA HIS A 527 17.97 -18.40 1.87
C HIS A 527 18.32 -17.98 3.31
N ASP A 528 19.41 -17.23 3.53
CA ASP A 528 19.92 -16.91 4.87
C ASP A 528 19.90 -15.41 5.21
N PHE A 529 19.48 -14.56 4.28
CA PHE A 529 19.42 -13.11 4.49
C PHE A 529 18.42 -12.43 3.55
N VAL A 530 18.04 -11.20 3.91
CA VAL A 530 17.32 -10.28 3.05
C VAL A 530 18.15 -9.01 2.86
N ASP A 531 18.31 -8.59 1.60
CA ASP A 531 18.81 -7.27 1.23
C ASP A 531 17.62 -6.31 1.07
N MET A 532 17.62 -5.21 1.81
CA MET A 532 16.64 -4.13 1.74
C MET A 532 17.25 -2.98 0.95
N LEU A 533 16.79 -2.78 -0.28
CA LEU A 533 17.30 -1.74 -1.19
C LEU A 533 16.27 -0.63 -1.26
N TYR A 534 16.65 0.61 -0.94
CA TYR A 534 15.77 1.78 -0.99
C TYR A 534 16.15 2.65 -2.17
N TYR A 535 15.23 2.77 -3.13
CA TYR A 535 15.38 3.58 -4.34
C TYR A 535 14.66 4.90 -4.16
N ARG A 536 15.37 6.01 -4.40
CA ARG A 536 14.90 7.36 -4.12
C ARG A 536 14.72 8.18 -5.39
N VAL A 537 13.59 8.90 -5.45
CA VAL A 537 13.28 9.89 -6.47
C VAL A 537 13.95 11.20 -6.10
N SER A 538 14.60 11.86 -7.06
CA SER A 538 15.31 13.12 -6.82
C SER A 538 14.39 14.30 -6.50
N ASP A 539 13.20 14.34 -7.09
CA ASP A 539 12.15 15.33 -6.83
C ASP A 539 10.81 14.80 -7.37
N VAL A 540 9.83 14.55 -6.50
CA VAL A 540 8.51 14.04 -6.92
C VAL A 540 7.69 15.05 -7.72
N GLU A 541 8.00 16.35 -7.62
CA GLU A 541 7.34 17.40 -8.40
C GLU A 541 7.94 17.55 -9.82
N ASP A 542 9.03 16.84 -10.15
CA ASP A 542 9.60 16.79 -11.50
C ASP A 542 9.14 15.50 -12.22
N PRO A 543 8.40 15.60 -13.33
CA PRO A 543 7.96 14.43 -14.09
C PRO A 543 9.12 13.60 -14.67
N ASP A 544 10.29 14.21 -14.86
CA ASP A 544 11.50 13.60 -15.40
C ASP A 544 12.54 13.27 -14.31
N ALA A 545 12.11 13.20 -13.04
CA ALA A 545 12.98 12.95 -11.90
C ALA A 545 13.80 11.67 -12.06
N ALA A 546 15.07 11.75 -11.67
CA ALA A 546 15.94 10.57 -11.63
C ALA A 546 15.62 9.70 -10.40
N VAL A 547 15.74 8.39 -10.58
CA VAL A 547 15.63 7.42 -9.48
C VAL A 547 16.96 6.69 -9.30
N SER A 548 17.43 6.57 -8.08
CA SER A 548 18.71 5.95 -7.77
C SER A 548 18.67 5.21 -6.43
N LEU A 549 19.57 4.22 -6.26
CA LEU A 549 19.74 3.55 -4.98
C LEU A 549 20.24 4.56 -3.93
N GLY A 550 19.40 4.82 -2.92
CA GLY A 550 19.72 5.70 -1.80
C GLY A 550 20.51 4.98 -0.72
N THR A 551 20.01 3.81 -0.28
CA THR A 551 20.71 3.00 0.74
C THR A 551 20.39 1.53 0.58
N LYS A 552 21.24 0.70 1.17
CA LYS A 552 21.06 -0.74 1.33
C LYS A 552 21.21 -1.11 2.79
N ARG A 553 20.38 -2.04 3.27
CA ARG A 553 20.51 -2.71 4.56
C ARG A 553 20.43 -4.22 4.34
N GLN A 554 21.11 -4.98 5.18
CA GLN A 554 21.03 -6.43 5.13
C GLN A 554 20.74 -6.98 6.52
N TRP A 555 19.72 -7.83 6.61
CA TRP A 555 19.42 -8.60 7.81
C TRP A 555 19.69 -10.08 7.56
N ARG A 556 20.37 -10.74 8.50
CA ARG A 556 20.74 -12.16 8.40
C ARG A 556 20.11 -12.96 9.52
N ILE A 557 19.63 -14.15 9.17
CA ILE A 557 19.06 -15.10 10.13
C ILE A 557 20.11 -15.44 11.19
N GLY A 558 19.76 -15.21 12.47
CA GLY A 558 20.61 -15.48 13.61
C GLY A 558 21.74 -14.47 13.88
N GLU A 559 21.95 -13.49 13.00
CA GLU A 559 22.97 -12.45 13.17
C GLU A 559 22.37 -11.05 13.34
N GLY A 560 21.11 -10.84 12.82
CA GLY A 560 20.47 -9.53 12.78
C GLY A 560 21.00 -8.64 11.64
N PHE A 561 20.89 -7.31 11.81
CA PHE A 561 21.44 -6.37 10.83
C PHE A 561 22.97 -6.40 10.84
N VAL A 562 23.55 -6.51 9.65
CA VAL A 562 24.99 -6.49 9.41
C VAL A 562 25.39 -5.27 8.58
N GLU A 563 26.66 -4.85 8.69
CA GLU A 563 27.20 -3.83 7.78
C GLU A 563 27.26 -4.43 6.36
N ALA A 564 26.57 -3.78 5.39
CA ALA A 564 26.46 -4.23 4.01
C ALA A 564 27.56 -3.63 3.11
#